data_39307777b70c0d81c77c1dc360b4c4f6
#
_entry.id   39307777b70c0d81c77c1dc360b4c4f6
#
_cell.length_a   1.000
_cell.length_b   1.000
_cell.length_c   1.000
_cell.angle_alpha   90.00
_cell.angle_beta   90.00
_cell.angle_gamma   90.00
#
_symmetry.space_group_name_H-M   'P 1'
#
loop_
_entity.id
_entity.type
_entity.pdbx_description
1 polymer ?
#
loop_
_entity_poly.entity_id
_entity_poly.type
_entity_poly.pdbx_seq_one_letter_code
_entity_poly.pdbx_strand_id
1 'polypeptide(L)'
;MRVRFKEYRVDSLYFGVDFGTTNSSVAVYDGSKARALPLDLKNDLPTSLPSLLYISREGDHIVGRGAADAFIERNVDREVKTRQVDLNMAVEAYVGAEPDKSEVYNPGLVDPEVRQAMRVRTTIEVNAPGRLFQSLKTLLRQPQFKSTEVFGAQYQIEELVAFILKPMKEAADRHAGYDVDTAVFGRPVRFSEEDEENTLAEGRLRTAAALAGFKNVVFFFEPVGACVEYAVETGERQRLMVVDIGGGTCDVCIMDFQGGANVAERLASSRILGVAGLPGAGDALDREIIRDRIFPLLGSRARYGPSHLPMPQYIYSQILDWQNIYKFNTEEMINWLLAAEVYSNHPEGLRALRCLIQKNYGYLVAREVEAAKKRLSGSESTHIIIRKEDIQIDDTLAREEFSHIIEYTIEEMRDCIVEAERNAGVAPGDIDLVLTTGGTCLVPAIRAMLEDRYGREKLRSRDSFTSVATGLAVVARYV
;
A
#
# COMPACT_ATOMS: atom_id res chain seq x y z
N MET A 1 -5.50 17.20 -20.67
CA MET A 1 -6.81 17.57 -20.08
C MET A 1 -6.82 19.07 -19.81
N ARG A 2 -7.78 19.84 -20.36
CA ARG A 2 -7.92 21.27 -20.02
C ARG A 2 -8.87 21.37 -18.83
N VAL A 3 -8.35 21.67 -17.64
CA VAL A 3 -9.17 21.95 -16.46
C VAL A 3 -9.72 23.36 -16.60
N ARG A 4 -11.06 23.52 -16.53
CA ARG A 4 -11.68 24.86 -16.49
C ARG A 4 -11.69 25.33 -15.04
N PHE A 5 -10.80 26.24 -14.71
CA PHE A 5 -10.76 26.90 -13.40
C PHE A 5 -11.77 28.06 -13.38
N LYS A 6 -12.63 28.11 -12.34
CA LYS A 6 -13.51 29.23 -12.04
C LYS A 6 -13.11 29.78 -10.66
N GLU A 7 -12.96 31.06 -10.52
CA GLU A 7 -12.65 31.68 -9.25
C GLU A 7 -13.91 31.73 -8.36
N TYR A 8 -13.81 31.15 -7.15
CA TYR A 8 -14.85 31.18 -6.14
C TYR A 8 -14.44 32.07 -4.95
N ARG A 9 -15.44 32.60 -4.24
CA ARG A 9 -15.46 33.59 -3.12
C ARG A 9 -14.16 33.80 -2.33
N VAL A 10 -13.85 35.07 -2.03
CA VAL A 10 -12.62 35.57 -1.42
C VAL A 10 -12.45 35.17 0.08
N ASP A 11 -13.50 34.71 0.78
CA ASP A 11 -13.48 34.43 2.24
C ASP A 11 -13.84 33.00 2.59
N SER A 12 -13.55 32.03 1.72
CA SER A 12 -13.85 30.62 1.94
C SER A 12 -12.58 29.82 2.20
N LEU A 13 -12.67 28.81 3.09
CA LEU A 13 -11.64 27.82 3.27
C LEU A 13 -11.82 26.69 2.24
N TYR A 14 -10.71 26.21 1.69
CA TYR A 14 -10.67 25.20 0.65
C TYR A 14 -9.90 23.99 1.16
N PHE A 15 -10.41 22.78 0.96
CA PHE A 15 -9.84 21.57 1.53
C PHE A 15 -9.35 20.61 0.47
N GLY A 16 -8.14 20.09 0.69
CA GLY A 16 -7.52 19.02 -0.09
C GLY A 16 -7.32 17.79 0.77
N VAL A 17 -7.69 16.64 0.26
CA VAL A 17 -7.60 15.33 0.94
C VAL A 17 -6.74 14.40 0.12
N ASP A 18 -5.71 13.87 0.75
CA ASP A 18 -4.87 12.80 0.23
C ASP A 18 -5.13 11.52 1.03
N PHE A 19 -5.78 10.55 0.39
CA PHE A 19 -5.98 9.21 0.95
C PHE A 19 -4.93 8.27 0.38
N GLY A 20 -3.82 8.12 1.09
CA GLY A 20 -2.71 7.25 0.69
C GLY A 20 -2.87 5.79 1.15
N THR A 21 -2.10 4.90 0.54
CA THR A 21 -2.06 3.46 0.90
C THR A 21 -1.53 3.26 2.32
N THR A 22 -0.48 4.00 2.67
CA THR A 22 0.22 3.88 3.96
C THR A 22 -0.13 5.02 4.90
N ASN A 23 -0.21 6.25 4.38
CA ASN A 23 -0.49 7.47 5.15
C ASN A 23 -1.49 8.34 4.41
N SER A 24 -2.31 9.06 5.16
CA SER A 24 -3.31 9.99 4.65
C SER A 24 -3.15 11.36 5.29
N SER A 25 -3.52 12.42 4.58
CA SER A 25 -3.43 13.79 5.07
C SER A 25 -4.58 14.66 4.56
N VAL A 26 -4.94 15.70 5.30
CA VAL A 26 -5.88 16.75 4.90
C VAL A 26 -5.23 18.11 5.09
N ALA A 27 -5.45 19.00 4.14
CA ALA A 27 -4.93 20.35 4.18
C ALA A 27 -6.04 21.39 3.91
N VAL A 28 -5.81 22.60 4.38
CA VAL A 28 -6.66 23.77 4.16
C VAL A 28 -5.86 24.86 3.44
N TYR A 29 -6.51 25.53 2.51
CA TYR A 29 -6.02 26.76 1.86
C TYR A 29 -6.97 27.91 2.18
N ASP A 30 -6.44 29.00 2.73
CA ASP A 30 -7.21 30.18 3.14
C ASP A 30 -7.24 31.31 2.07
N GLY A 31 -6.78 30.97 0.86
CA GLY A 31 -6.65 31.93 -0.23
C GLY A 31 -5.26 32.58 -0.32
N SER A 32 -4.43 32.45 0.71
CA SER A 32 -3.05 32.95 0.76
C SER A 32 -2.01 31.84 1.04
N LYS A 33 -2.31 30.96 1.99
CA LYS A 33 -1.42 29.91 2.45
C LYS A 33 -2.14 28.57 2.60
N ALA A 34 -1.51 27.51 2.07
CA ALA A 34 -1.92 26.15 2.33
C ALA A 34 -1.18 25.58 3.55
N ARG A 35 -1.88 24.77 4.35
CA ARG A 35 -1.31 24.07 5.51
C ARG A 35 -2.00 22.75 5.77
N ALA A 36 -1.24 21.73 6.12
CA ALA A 36 -1.78 20.45 6.58
C ALA A 36 -2.37 20.59 8.00
N LEU A 37 -3.44 19.82 8.26
CA LEU A 37 -4.12 19.82 9.56
C LEU A 37 -3.63 18.67 10.43
N PRO A 38 -3.54 18.83 11.76
CA PRO A 38 -3.24 17.73 12.67
C PRO A 38 -4.34 16.67 12.65
N LEU A 39 -3.95 15.40 12.52
CA LEU A 39 -4.85 14.24 12.44
C LEU A 39 -4.59 13.21 13.54
N ASP A 40 -3.33 12.86 13.78
CA ASP A 40 -2.94 11.82 14.73
C ASP A 40 -1.80 12.30 15.63
N LEU A 41 -2.13 12.74 16.85
CA LEU A 41 -1.15 13.25 17.82
C LEU A 41 -0.23 12.16 18.39
N LYS A 42 -0.54 10.88 18.17
CA LYS A 42 0.31 9.75 18.57
C LYS A 42 1.35 9.40 17.50
N ASN A 43 1.15 9.89 16.29
CA ASN A 43 2.08 9.66 15.19
C ASN A 43 3.30 10.61 15.29
N ASP A 44 4.46 10.16 14.84
CA ASP A 44 5.70 10.97 14.81
C ASP A 44 5.52 12.26 14.01
N LEU A 45 4.71 12.23 12.96
CA LEU A 45 4.25 13.40 12.21
C LEU A 45 2.75 13.60 12.43
N PRO A 46 2.31 14.53 13.31
CA PRO A 46 0.91 14.70 13.66
C PRO A 46 -0.04 15.05 12.51
N THR A 47 0.47 15.63 11.42
CA THR A 47 -0.29 15.97 10.20
C THR A 47 -0.48 14.79 9.25
N SER A 48 0.11 13.65 9.55
CA SER A 48 0.00 12.41 8.80
C SER A 48 -0.76 11.37 9.63
N LEU A 49 -1.81 10.78 9.05
CA LEU A 49 -2.60 9.70 9.64
C LEU A 49 -2.17 8.38 8.98
N PRO A 50 -1.56 7.43 9.71
CA PRO A 50 -1.39 6.10 9.17
C PRO A 50 -2.73 5.51 8.68
N SER A 51 -2.79 5.01 7.45
CA SER A 51 -4.01 4.49 6.82
C SER A 51 -4.34 3.09 7.36
N LEU A 52 -4.46 2.99 8.68
CA LEU A 52 -4.73 1.79 9.45
C LEU A 52 -6.09 1.89 10.14
N LEU A 53 -6.85 0.79 10.12
CA LEU A 53 -8.11 0.65 10.83
C LEU A 53 -8.10 -0.65 11.63
N TYR A 54 -8.33 -0.56 12.93
CA TYR A 54 -8.55 -1.71 13.80
C TYR A 54 -10.01 -1.75 14.24
N ILE A 55 -10.68 -2.88 13.97
CA ILE A 55 -12.04 -3.15 14.45
C ILE A 55 -11.95 -4.16 15.57
N SER A 56 -12.33 -3.77 16.78
CA SER A 56 -12.36 -4.67 17.94
C SER A 56 -13.55 -5.64 17.85
N ARG A 57 -13.49 -6.72 18.63
CA ARG A 57 -14.61 -7.67 18.73
C ARG A 57 -15.86 -7.02 19.34
N GLU A 58 -15.67 -6.01 20.16
CA GLU A 58 -16.71 -5.20 20.79
C GLU A 58 -17.35 -4.19 19.84
N GLY A 59 -16.78 -3.98 18.64
CA GLY A 59 -17.27 -3.07 17.62
C GLY A 59 -16.61 -1.69 17.63
N ASP A 60 -15.55 -1.45 18.41
CA ASP A 60 -14.81 -0.19 18.37
C ASP A 60 -14.02 -0.08 17.07
N HIS A 61 -13.99 1.13 16.52
CA HIS A 61 -13.19 1.49 15.34
C HIS A 61 -12.05 2.41 15.76
N ILE A 62 -10.81 1.92 15.68
CA ILE A 62 -9.60 2.69 16.01
C ILE A 62 -8.82 2.92 14.72
N VAL A 63 -8.39 4.17 14.49
CA VAL A 63 -7.70 4.57 13.26
C VAL A 63 -6.30 5.09 13.57
N GLY A 64 -5.41 5.06 12.58
CA GLY A 64 -4.07 5.63 12.66
C GLY A 64 -3.11 4.83 13.54
N ARG A 65 -2.20 5.50 14.21
CA ARG A 65 -1.21 4.88 15.11
C ARG A 65 -1.86 4.04 16.19
N GLY A 66 -2.98 4.51 16.74
CA GLY A 66 -3.73 3.77 17.75
C GLY A 66 -4.22 2.41 17.28
N ALA A 67 -4.50 2.24 15.99
CA ALA A 67 -4.89 0.95 15.40
C ALA A 67 -3.75 -0.08 15.45
N ALA A 68 -2.53 0.35 15.10
CA ALA A 68 -1.34 -0.48 15.19
C ALA A 68 -1.03 -0.89 16.63
N ASP A 69 -1.10 0.06 17.55
CA ASP A 69 -0.83 -0.16 18.98
C ASP A 69 -1.86 -1.15 19.57
N ALA A 70 -3.15 -0.96 19.28
CA ALA A 70 -4.21 -1.87 19.73
C ALA A 70 -4.04 -3.29 19.17
N PHE A 71 -3.63 -3.42 17.90
CA PHE A 71 -3.37 -4.73 17.30
C PHE A 71 -2.18 -5.42 17.98
N ILE A 72 -1.08 -4.72 18.22
CA ILE A 72 0.09 -5.29 18.87
C ILE A 72 -0.25 -5.74 20.28
N GLU A 73 -0.94 -4.89 21.04
CA GLU A 73 -1.31 -5.19 22.43
C GLU A 73 -2.26 -6.39 22.55
N ARG A 74 -3.24 -6.49 21.64
CA ARG A 74 -4.35 -7.43 21.80
C ARG A 74 -4.22 -8.70 20.93
N ASN A 75 -3.61 -8.60 19.73
CA ASN A 75 -3.60 -9.68 18.75
C ASN A 75 -2.27 -10.43 18.64
N VAL A 76 -1.18 -9.84 19.11
CA VAL A 76 0.15 -10.42 19.04
C VAL A 76 0.47 -11.17 20.35
N ASP A 77 1.33 -12.19 20.27
CA ASP A 77 1.81 -12.94 21.43
C ASP A 77 0.70 -13.69 22.19
N ARG A 78 -0.25 -14.26 21.47
CA ARG A 78 -1.34 -15.05 22.00
C ARG A 78 -1.50 -16.36 21.23
N GLU A 79 -2.14 -17.33 21.86
CA GLU A 79 -2.53 -18.55 21.16
C GLU A 79 -3.67 -18.24 20.17
N VAL A 80 -3.43 -18.50 18.89
CA VAL A 80 -4.44 -18.36 17.84
C VAL A 80 -5.25 -19.65 17.74
N LYS A 81 -6.59 -19.55 17.85
CA LYS A 81 -7.52 -20.66 17.68
C LYS A 81 -8.27 -20.51 16.36
N THR A 82 -8.23 -21.54 15.55
CA THR A 82 -8.87 -21.55 14.25
C THR A 82 -9.95 -22.62 14.17
N ARG A 83 -10.87 -22.45 13.21
CA ARG A 83 -11.89 -23.44 12.85
C ARG A 83 -12.04 -23.47 11.34
N GLN A 84 -12.15 -24.67 10.78
CA GLN A 84 -12.53 -24.84 9.38
C GLN A 84 -14.04 -24.66 9.20
N VAL A 85 -14.42 -23.90 8.18
CA VAL A 85 -15.80 -23.63 7.81
C VAL A 85 -15.99 -24.00 6.35
N ASP A 86 -17.03 -24.77 6.04
CA ASP A 86 -17.40 -25.06 4.65
C ASP A 86 -17.98 -23.79 4.02
N LEU A 87 -17.37 -23.35 2.93
CA LEU A 87 -17.98 -22.34 2.07
C LEU A 87 -19.07 -23.07 1.25
N ASN A 88 -20.28 -22.49 1.14
CA ASN A 88 -21.36 -23.04 0.32
C ASN A 88 -21.05 -22.97 -1.19
N MET A 89 -19.82 -23.27 -1.55
CA MET A 89 -19.30 -23.32 -2.92
C MET A 89 -18.72 -24.70 -3.17
N ALA A 90 -19.15 -25.34 -4.25
CA ALA A 90 -18.54 -26.57 -4.75
C ALA A 90 -17.66 -26.23 -5.96
N VAL A 91 -16.41 -26.66 -5.92
CA VAL A 91 -15.50 -26.63 -7.08
C VAL A 91 -15.42 -28.05 -7.63
N GLU A 92 -15.65 -28.19 -8.93
CA GLU A 92 -15.37 -29.46 -9.60
C GLU A 92 -13.85 -29.68 -9.68
N ALA A 93 -13.37 -30.64 -8.91
CA ALA A 93 -11.96 -31.05 -8.97
C ALA A 93 -11.85 -32.38 -9.73
N TYR A 94 -10.86 -32.47 -10.60
CA TYR A 94 -10.49 -33.73 -11.21
C TYR A 94 -9.68 -34.55 -10.17
N VAL A 95 -10.25 -35.61 -9.66
CA VAL A 95 -9.51 -36.59 -8.85
C VAL A 95 -8.89 -37.56 -9.83
N GLY A 96 -7.61 -37.36 -10.15
CA GLY A 96 -6.86 -38.32 -10.96
C GLY A 96 -6.73 -39.64 -10.20
N ALA A 97 -7.11 -40.77 -10.82
CA ALA A 97 -6.60 -42.07 -10.41
C ALA A 97 -5.07 -42.05 -10.50
N GLU A 98 -4.37 -42.74 -9.60
CA GLU A 98 -2.91 -42.90 -9.70
C GLU A 98 -2.56 -43.31 -11.14
N PRO A 99 -1.63 -42.62 -11.81
CA PRO A 99 -1.30 -42.96 -13.19
C PRO A 99 -0.67 -44.37 -13.21
N ASP A 100 -1.38 -45.28 -13.85
CA ASP A 100 -0.76 -46.58 -14.23
C ASP A 100 0.47 -46.25 -15.10
N LYS A 101 1.66 -46.71 -14.65
CA LYS A 101 2.95 -46.38 -15.23
C LYS A 101 3.15 -46.87 -16.68
N SER A 102 2.11 -47.39 -17.32
CA SER A 102 2.12 -47.99 -18.63
C SER A 102 1.43 -47.24 -19.77
N GLU A 103 0.70 -46.14 -19.49
CA GLU A 103 -0.05 -45.45 -20.55
C GLU A 103 0.46 -44.01 -20.82
N VAL A 104 0.65 -43.74 -22.10
CA VAL A 104 1.03 -42.42 -22.63
C VAL A 104 -0.13 -41.44 -22.33
N TYR A 105 0.15 -40.39 -21.56
CA TYR A 105 -0.81 -39.32 -21.23
C TYR A 105 -1.45 -38.74 -22.50
N ASN A 106 -2.75 -38.95 -22.68
CA ASN A 106 -3.54 -38.35 -23.75
C ASN A 106 -4.57 -37.38 -23.15
N PRO A 107 -4.36 -36.05 -23.27
CA PRO A 107 -5.22 -35.04 -22.62
C PRO A 107 -6.66 -34.97 -23.14
N GLY A 108 -7.04 -35.77 -24.12
CA GLY A 108 -8.38 -35.79 -24.73
C GLY A 108 -9.36 -36.83 -24.17
N LEU A 109 -8.90 -37.77 -23.32
CA LEU A 109 -9.74 -38.84 -22.77
C LEU A 109 -9.72 -38.83 -21.24
N VAL A 110 -10.38 -37.82 -20.66
CA VAL A 110 -10.67 -37.81 -19.21
C VAL A 110 -12.06 -38.42 -19.01
N ASP A 111 -12.13 -39.57 -18.33
CA ASP A 111 -13.37 -40.24 -17.98
C ASP A 111 -14.28 -39.31 -17.17
N PRO A 112 -15.50 -38.98 -17.61
CA PRO A 112 -16.41 -38.07 -16.94
C PRO A 112 -16.89 -38.55 -15.54
N GLU A 113 -16.62 -39.79 -15.16
CA GLU A 113 -17.01 -40.33 -13.84
C GLU A 113 -16.09 -39.91 -12.68
N VAL A 114 -14.98 -39.22 -12.95
CA VAL A 114 -13.99 -38.81 -11.92
C VAL A 114 -14.16 -37.33 -11.47
N ARG A 115 -15.27 -36.71 -11.78
CA ARG A 115 -15.57 -35.35 -11.27
C ARG A 115 -16.18 -35.46 -9.88
N GLN A 116 -15.41 -35.18 -8.83
CA GLN A 116 -15.94 -35.00 -7.48
C GLN A 116 -16.14 -33.52 -7.18
N ALA A 117 -17.34 -33.15 -6.77
CA ALA A 117 -17.58 -31.82 -6.20
C ALA A 117 -16.89 -31.74 -4.85
N MET A 118 -15.74 -31.05 -4.82
CA MET A 118 -15.06 -30.74 -3.56
C MET A 118 -15.68 -29.50 -2.92
N ARG A 119 -16.10 -29.64 -1.64
CA ARG A 119 -16.52 -28.48 -0.86
C ARG A 119 -15.32 -27.62 -0.53
N VAL A 120 -15.39 -26.35 -0.88
CA VAL A 120 -14.34 -25.38 -0.54
C VAL A 120 -14.44 -25.09 0.95
N ARG A 121 -13.33 -25.31 1.68
CA ARG A 121 -13.20 -24.98 3.09
C ARG A 121 -12.29 -23.78 3.27
N THR A 122 -12.61 -22.94 4.23
CA THR A 122 -11.76 -21.86 4.66
C THR A 122 -11.47 -21.96 6.15
N THR A 123 -10.31 -21.48 6.56
CA THR A 123 -9.95 -21.39 7.97
C THR A 123 -10.30 -20.00 8.48
N ILE A 124 -11.05 -19.93 9.55
CA ILE A 124 -11.38 -18.68 10.25
C ILE A 124 -10.77 -18.68 11.64
N GLU A 125 -10.32 -17.53 12.10
CA GLU A 125 -9.85 -17.33 13.47
C GLU A 125 -11.06 -17.05 14.39
N VAL A 126 -11.22 -17.87 15.44
CA VAL A 126 -12.40 -17.79 16.31
C VAL A 126 -12.19 -16.95 17.57
N ASN A 127 -10.95 -16.73 17.97
CA ASN A 127 -10.62 -16.00 19.21
C ASN A 127 -9.89 -14.67 18.95
N ALA A 128 -9.92 -14.12 17.73
CA ALA A 128 -9.34 -12.81 17.45
C ALA A 128 -10.02 -11.74 18.30
N PRO A 129 -9.28 -10.92 19.06
CA PRO A 129 -9.86 -9.79 19.83
C PRO A 129 -10.18 -8.60 18.94
N GLY A 130 -9.64 -8.54 17.74
CA GLY A 130 -9.91 -7.52 16.74
C GLY A 130 -9.22 -7.84 15.42
N ARG A 131 -9.54 -7.08 14.38
CA ARG A 131 -8.96 -7.22 13.04
C ARG A 131 -8.33 -5.89 12.60
N LEU A 132 -7.06 -5.93 12.18
CA LEU A 132 -6.36 -4.78 11.61
C LEU A 132 -6.48 -4.81 10.09
N PHE A 133 -6.84 -3.68 9.52
CA PHE A 133 -6.87 -3.41 8.10
C PHE A 133 -5.77 -2.42 7.74
N GLN A 134 -4.99 -2.79 6.75
CA GLN A 134 -3.91 -2.00 6.18
C GLN A 134 -4.04 -1.99 4.66
N SER A 135 -3.54 -0.94 4.01
CA SER A 135 -3.51 -0.82 2.53
C SER A 135 -4.90 -0.94 1.87
N LEU A 136 -5.96 -0.45 2.54
CA LEU A 136 -7.35 -0.52 2.03
C LEU A 136 -7.50 0.16 0.65
N LYS A 137 -6.68 1.17 0.34
CA LYS A 137 -6.67 1.83 -0.98
C LYS A 137 -6.45 0.84 -2.11
N THR A 138 -5.61 -0.19 -1.92
CA THR A 138 -5.32 -1.20 -2.95
C THR A 138 -6.51 -2.14 -3.21
N LEU A 139 -7.41 -2.30 -2.24
CA LEU A 139 -8.61 -3.14 -2.38
C LEU A 139 -9.73 -2.44 -3.16
N LEU A 140 -9.69 -1.11 -3.29
CA LEU A 140 -10.69 -0.35 -4.05
C LEU A 140 -10.82 -0.83 -5.49
N ARG A 141 -9.72 -1.23 -6.12
CA ARG A 141 -9.66 -1.69 -7.50
C ARG A 141 -10.11 -3.15 -7.72
N GLN A 142 -10.24 -3.94 -6.66
CA GLN A 142 -10.52 -5.38 -6.76
C GLN A 142 -12.02 -5.65 -6.89
N PRO A 143 -12.54 -6.09 -8.08
CA PRO A 143 -13.98 -6.29 -8.29
C PRO A 143 -14.57 -7.38 -7.39
N GLN A 144 -13.77 -8.41 -7.05
CA GLN A 144 -14.20 -9.54 -6.21
C GLN A 144 -14.26 -9.17 -4.74
N PHE A 145 -13.54 -8.14 -4.28
CA PHE A 145 -13.61 -7.67 -2.90
C PHE A 145 -14.75 -6.65 -2.76
N LYS A 146 -15.95 -7.11 -2.40
CA LYS A 146 -17.10 -6.23 -2.16
C LYS A 146 -17.29 -5.90 -0.69
N SER A 147 -17.21 -6.92 0.14
CA SER A 147 -17.40 -6.79 1.59
C SER A 147 -16.57 -7.83 2.34
N THR A 148 -16.42 -7.63 3.63
CA THR A 148 -15.81 -8.61 4.53
C THR A 148 -16.65 -8.70 5.81
N GLU A 149 -16.76 -9.90 6.36
CA GLU A 149 -17.35 -10.11 7.66
C GLU A 149 -16.30 -9.90 8.75
N VAL A 150 -16.64 -9.12 9.77
CA VAL A 150 -15.81 -8.88 10.95
C VAL A 150 -16.69 -9.10 12.18
N PHE A 151 -16.47 -10.21 12.88
CA PHE A 151 -17.22 -10.60 14.10
C PHE A 151 -18.74 -10.57 13.99
N GLY A 152 -19.26 -11.06 12.85
CA GLY A 152 -20.70 -11.13 12.57
C GLY A 152 -21.29 -9.87 11.91
N ALA A 153 -20.55 -8.78 11.83
CA ALA A 153 -20.94 -7.58 11.08
C ALA A 153 -20.35 -7.59 9.67
N GLN A 154 -21.16 -7.25 8.67
CA GLN A 154 -20.70 -7.09 7.28
C GLN A 154 -20.28 -5.65 7.03
N TYR A 155 -19.09 -5.46 6.49
CA TYR A 155 -18.55 -4.16 6.09
C TYR A 155 -18.23 -4.15 4.61
N GLN A 156 -18.74 -3.17 3.88
CA GLN A 156 -18.31 -2.90 2.50
C GLN A 156 -16.94 -2.22 2.52
N ILE A 157 -16.19 -2.32 1.42
CA ILE A 157 -14.87 -1.66 1.33
C ILE A 157 -14.99 -0.15 1.49
N GLU A 158 -16.07 0.44 1.01
CA GLU A 158 -16.38 1.87 1.11
C GLU A 158 -16.57 2.31 2.57
N GLU A 159 -17.20 1.46 3.40
CA GLU A 159 -17.38 1.73 4.85
C GLU A 159 -16.04 1.66 5.59
N LEU A 160 -15.21 0.64 5.27
CA LEU A 160 -13.87 0.52 5.88
C LEU A 160 -12.99 1.74 5.56
N VAL A 161 -13.03 2.22 4.32
CA VAL A 161 -12.30 3.43 3.91
C VAL A 161 -12.89 4.68 4.56
N ALA A 162 -14.22 4.76 4.66
CA ALA A 162 -14.89 5.88 5.32
C ALA A 162 -14.46 6.07 6.78
N PHE A 163 -14.20 4.98 7.53
CA PHE A 163 -13.66 5.08 8.89
C PHE A 163 -12.31 5.80 8.95
N ILE A 164 -11.43 5.59 7.94
CA ILE A 164 -10.14 6.30 7.86
C ILE A 164 -10.34 7.76 7.42
N LEU A 165 -11.29 8.05 6.54
CA LEU A 165 -11.57 9.40 6.07
C LEU A 165 -12.27 10.27 7.13
N LYS A 166 -13.01 9.67 8.06
CA LYS A 166 -13.78 10.39 9.08
C LYS A 166 -12.94 11.32 9.97
N PRO A 167 -11.79 10.91 10.55
CA PRO A 167 -10.92 11.84 11.28
C PRO A 167 -10.44 13.02 10.44
N MET A 168 -10.27 12.85 9.13
CA MET A 168 -9.88 13.92 8.22
C MET A 168 -11.01 14.92 8.03
N LYS A 169 -12.24 14.43 7.85
CA LYS A 169 -13.46 15.26 7.83
C LYS A 169 -13.62 16.04 9.13
N GLU A 170 -13.51 15.36 10.27
CA GLU A 170 -13.62 15.99 11.59
C GLU A 170 -12.53 17.05 11.84
N ALA A 171 -11.31 16.85 11.32
CA ALA A 171 -10.25 17.85 11.40
C ALA A 171 -10.57 19.07 10.53
N ALA A 172 -11.13 18.87 9.33
CA ALA A 172 -11.57 19.94 8.45
C ALA A 172 -12.69 20.76 9.12
N ASP A 173 -13.72 20.10 9.69
CA ASP A 173 -14.85 20.73 10.37
C ASP A 173 -14.41 21.55 11.60
N ARG A 174 -13.55 20.94 12.43
CA ARG A 174 -13.00 21.65 13.60
C ARG A 174 -12.23 22.90 13.21
N HIS A 175 -11.46 22.80 12.12
CA HIS A 175 -10.70 23.94 11.63
C HIS A 175 -11.58 25.03 11.04
N ALA A 176 -12.59 24.65 10.27
CA ALA A 176 -13.52 25.57 9.62
C ALA A 176 -14.52 26.21 10.59
N GLY A 177 -14.89 25.50 11.65
CA GLY A 177 -15.98 25.86 12.53
C GLY A 177 -17.39 25.62 11.97
N TYR A 178 -17.47 24.87 10.84
CA TYR A 178 -18.72 24.48 10.18
C TYR A 178 -18.58 23.11 9.50
N ASP A 179 -19.69 22.51 9.05
CA ASP A 179 -19.70 21.24 8.29
C ASP A 179 -19.12 21.46 6.88
N VAL A 180 -17.90 20.94 6.65
CA VAL A 180 -17.19 21.03 5.37
C VAL A 180 -17.69 19.91 4.45
N ASP A 181 -18.56 20.22 3.53
CA ASP A 181 -19.18 19.26 2.62
C ASP A 181 -18.45 19.10 1.28
N THR A 182 -17.50 19.98 0.96
CA THR A 182 -16.78 20.03 -0.32
C THR A 182 -15.28 19.92 -0.11
N ALA A 183 -14.64 19.01 -0.84
CA ALA A 183 -13.18 18.86 -0.86
C ALA A 183 -12.66 18.33 -2.21
N VAL A 184 -11.40 18.65 -2.51
CA VAL A 184 -10.66 18.02 -3.61
C VAL A 184 -9.88 16.83 -3.07
N PHE A 185 -10.10 15.68 -3.66
CA PHE A 185 -9.45 14.43 -3.30
C PHE A 185 -8.36 14.07 -4.29
N GLY A 186 -7.22 13.63 -3.76
CA GLY A 186 -6.19 12.96 -4.52
C GLY A 186 -6.64 11.58 -4.98
N ARG A 187 -6.23 11.23 -6.20
CA ARG A 187 -6.27 9.86 -6.70
C ARG A 187 -4.95 9.57 -7.42
N PRO A 188 -4.48 8.31 -7.41
CA PRO A 188 -3.34 7.94 -8.24
C PRO A 188 -3.66 8.13 -9.73
N VAL A 189 -2.64 8.24 -10.55
CA VAL A 189 -2.82 8.27 -12.01
C VAL A 189 -3.54 7.01 -12.46
N ARG A 190 -3.11 5.84 -11.93
CA ARG A 190 -3.76 4.55 -12.14
C ARG A 190 -3.92 3.81 -10.82
N PHE A 191 -5.12 3.37 -10.51
CA PHE A 191 -5.36 2.37 -9.46
C PHE A 191 -4.99 0.97 -9.95
N SER A 192 -5.17 0.70 -11.26
CA SER A 192 -4.91 -0.56 -11.93
C SER A 192 -4.55 -0.29 -13.40
N GLU A 193 -3.98 -1.29 -14.07
CA GLU A 193 -3.75 -1.26 -15.52
C GLU A 193 -5.06 -1.33 -16.31
N GLU A 194 -6.12 -1.90 -15.71
CA GLU A 194 -7.43 -2.07 -16.32
C GLU A 194 -8.34 -0.85 -16.07
N ASP A 195 -8.90 -0.28 -17.13
CA ASP A 195 -9.75 0.93 -17.06
C ASP A 195 -11.02 0.72 -16.23
N GLU A 196 -11.62 -0.47 -16.29
CA GLU A 196 -12.82 -0.81 -15.51
C GLU A 196 -12.52 -0.81 -14.00
N GLU A 197 -11.36 -1.33 -13.61
CA GLU A 197 -10.91 -1.33 -12.21
C GLU A 197 -10.57 0.09 -11.74
N ASN A 198 -10.02 0.94 -12.61
CA ASN A 198 -9.79 2.35 -12.30
C ASN A 198 -11.10 3.09 -12.01
N THR A 199 -12.11 2.87 -12.85
CA THR A 199 -13.45 3.47 -12.70
C THR A 199 -14.13 2.99 -11.43
N LEU A 200 -14.03 1.68 -11.15
CA LEU A 200 -14.56 1.06 -9.93
C LEU A 200 -13.92 1.69 -8.67
N ALA A 201 -12.59 1.79 -8.65
CA ALA A 201 -11.85 2.32 -7.51
C ALA A 201 -12.21 3.79 -7.22
N GLU A 202 -12.31 4.63 -8.25
CA GLU A 202 -12.74 6.03 -8.10
C GLU A 202 -14.17 6.12 -7.57
N GLY A 203 -15.11 5.30 -8.11
CA GLY A 203 -16.49 5.25 -7.66
C GLY A 203 -16.61 4.84 -6.18
N ARG A 204 -15.85 3.83 -5.76
CA ARG A 204 -15.79 3.37 -4.37
C ARG A 204 -15.20 4.44 -3.44
N LEU A 205 -14.12 5.11 -3.86
CA LEU A 205 -13.53 6.20 -3.06
C LEU A 205 -14.50 7.38 -2.90
N ARG A 206 -15.27 7.70 -3.95
CA ARG A 206 -16.32 8.73 -3.91
C ARG A 206 -17.41 8.36 -2.90
N THR A 207 -17.85 7.10 -2.91
CA THR A 207 -18.84 6.58 -1.95
C THR A 207 -18.31 6.64 -0.52
N ALA A 208 -17.05 6.21 -0.31
CA ALA A 208 -16.41 6.27 0.99
C ALA A 208 -16.29 7.71 1.53
N ALA A 209 -15.94 8.66 0.67
CA ALA A 209 -15.89 10.08 1.03
C ALA A 209 -17.27 10.62 1.41
N ALA A 210 -18.33 10.23 0.70
CA ALA A 210 -19.71 10.60 1.04
C ALA A 210 -20.14 10.01 2.39
N LEU A 211 -19.80 8.76 2.67
CA LEU A 211 -20.05 8.10 3.98
C LEU A 211 -19.28 8.79 5.12
N ALA A 212 -18.09 9.34 4.84
CA ALA A 212 -17.33 10.12 5.82
C ALA A 212 -17.87 11.53 6.03
N GLY A 213 -18.77 12.03 5.18
CA GLY A 213 -19.43 13.34 5.29
C GLY A 213 -19.05 14.36 4.22
N PHE A 214 -18.15 14.04 3.28
CA PHE A 214 -17.84 14.91 2.13
C PHE A 214 -18.86 14.66 1.02
N LYS A 215 -19.81 15.59 0.81
CA LYS A 215 -20.91 15.45 -0.15
C LYS A 215 -20.49 15.74 -1.58
N ASN A 216 -19.59 16.71 -1.75
CA ASN A 216 -19.11 17.19 -3.05
C ASN A 216 -17.62 16.89 -3.18
N VAL A 217 -17.26 15.87 -3.97
CA VAL A 217 -15.89 15.43 -4.15
C VAL A 217 -15.46 15.61 -5.60
N VAL A 218 -14.38 16.34 -5.80
CA VAL A 218 -13.69 16.49 -7.08
C VAL A 218 -12.37 15.75 -7.01
N PHE A 219 -12.06 14.90 -7.98
CA PHE A 219 -10.81 14.15 -8.02
C PHE A 219 -9.76 14.83 -8.89
N PHE A 220 -8.53 14.86 -8.36
CA PHE A 220 -7.34 15.22 -9.12
C PHE A 220 -6.25 14.18 -8.92
N PHE A 221 -5.35 14.07 -9.90
CA PHE A 221 -4.17 13.22 -9.74
C PHE A 221 -3.27 13.73 -8.61
N GLU A 222 -2.85 12.84 -7.73
CA GLU A 222 -1.97 13.13 -6.59
C GLU A 222 -0.71 13.91 -7.00
N PRO A 223 0.04 13.52 -8.07
CA PRO A 223 1.20 14.26 -8.48
C PRO A 223 0.90 15.68 -9.01
N VAL A 224 -0.33 15.96 -9.48
CA VAL A 224 -0.74 17.33 -9.82
C VAL A 224 -0.82 18.21 -8.58
N GLY A 225 -1.30 17.66 -7.45
CA GLY A 225 -1.29 18.36 -6.16
C GLY A 225 0.13 18.81 -5.80
N ALA A 226 1.09 17.91 -5.84
CA ALA A 226 2.50 18.22 -5.54
C ALA A 226 3.10 19.26 -6.52
N CYS A 227 2.75 19.19 -7.82
CA CYS A 227 3.14 20.22 -8.79
C CYS A 227 2.59 21.59 -8.41
N VAL A 228 1.31 21.66 -8.06
CA VAL A 228 0.64 22.92 -7.74
C VAL A 228 1.22 23.55 -6.48
N GLU A 229 1.47 22.75 -5.44
CA GLU A 229 2.09 23.23 -4.21
C GLU A 229 3.41 23.94 -4.48
N TYR A 230 4.29 23.32 -5.28
CA TYR A 230 5.57 23.93 -5.64
C TYR A 230 5.40 25.19 -6.51
N ALA A 231 4.57 25.11 -7.51
CA ALA A 231 4.41 26.14 -8.53
C ALA A 231 3.79 27.43 -7.98
N VAL A 232 3.00 27.34 -6.92
CA VAL A 232 2.46 28.51 -6.21
C VAL A 232 3.59 29.34 -5.59
N GLU A 233 4.66 28.71 -5.12
CA GLU A 233 5.78 29.37 -4.46
C GLU A 233 6.73 30.08 -5.44
N THR A 234 7.01 29.48 -6.62
CA THR A 234 8.09 29.95 -7.50
C THR A 234 7.66 30.95 -8.56
N GLY A 235 6.44 30.85 -9.09
CA GLY A 235 5.90 31.81 -10.08
C GLY A 235 6.55 31.83 -11.45
N GLU A 236 7.61 31.08 -11.69
CA GLU A 236 8.34 31.02 -12.94
C GLU A 236 7.75 29.98 -13.90
N ARG A 237 7.99 30.19 -15.21
CA ARG A 237 7.66 29.17 -16.21
C ARG A 237 8.64 28.01 -16.09
N GLN A 238 8.15 26.81 -15.88
CA GLN A 238 8.97 25.61 -15.75
C GLN A 238 8.25 24.37 -16.25
N ARG A 239 8.99 23.45 -16.83
CA ARG A 239 8.51 22.08 -17.07
C ARG A 239 8.88 21.21 -15.89
N LEU A 240 7.87 20.90 -15.11
CA LEU A 240 8.02 20.11 -13.88
C LEU A 240 7.68 18.66 -14.15
N MET A 241 8.48 17.76 -13.58
CA MET A 241 8.11 16.37 -13.38
C MET A 241 7.90 16.14 -11.89
N VAL A 242 6.81 15.51 -11.51
CA VAL A 242 6.64 14.94 -10.17
C VAL A 242 6.75 13.43 -10.26
N VAL A 243 7.56 12.87 -9.38
CA VAL A 243 7.69 11.44 -9.14
C VAL A 243 7.22 11.19 -7.71
N ASP A 244 6.01 10.67 -7.57
CA ASP A 244 5.40 10.33 -6.29
C ASP A 244 5.45 8.82 -6.08
N ILE A 245 6.29 8.38 -5.14
CA ILE A 245 6.43 6.94 -4.83
C ILE A 245 6.05 6.71 -3.38
N GLY A 246 4.82 6.24 -3.20
CA GLY A 246 4.27 5.85 -1.91
C GLY A 246 4.55 4.38 -1.55
N GLY A 247 3.75 3.82 -0.65
CA GLY A 247 3.75 2.37 -0.37
C GLY A 247 3.10 1.58 -1.50
N GLY A 248 1.95 2.03 -1.99
CA GLY A 248 1.10 1.28 -2.92
C GLY A 248 1.22 1.64 -4.39
N THR A 249 1.73 2.82 -4.75
CA THR A 249 1.82 3.31 -6.13
C THR A 249 3.09 4.09 -6.40
N CYS A 250 3.53 4.08 -7.66
CA CYS A 250 4.47 5.03 -8.23
C CYS A 250 3.71 5.83 -9.29
N ASP A 251 3.53 7.13 -9.06
CA ASP A 251 2.77 8.02 -9.92
C ASP A 251 3.69 9.12 -10.47
N VAL A 252 3.69 9.30 -11.79
CA VAL A 252 4.53 10.29 -12.47
C VAL A 252 3.63 11.24 -13.25
N CYS A 253 3.88 12.54 -13.12
CA CYS A 253 3.21 13.60 -13.87
C CYS A 253 4.23 14.59 -14.42
N ILE A 254 4.11 14.90 -15.72
CA ILE A 254 4.90 15.96 -16.36
C ILE A 254 3.95 17.10 -16.71
N MET A 255 4.26 18.29 -16.21
CA MET A 255 3.44 19.48 -16.34
C MET A 255 4.25 20.65 -16.87
N ASP A 256 3.73 21.34 -17.90
CA ASP A 256 4.27 22.61 -18.37
C ASP A 256 3.58 23.73 -17.58
N PHE A 257 4.30 24.28 -16.61
CA PHE A 257 3.81 25.30 -15.72
C PHE A 257 4.15 26.67 -16.28
N GLN A 258 3.13 27.47 -16.54
CA GLN A 258 3.31 28.81 -17.12
C GLN A 258 3.44 29.87 -16.02
N GLY A 259 4.33 30.82 -16.24
CA GLY A 259 4.39 32.01 -15.39
C GLY A 259 3.10 32.82 -15.48
N GLY A 260 2.79 33.63 -14.46
CA GLY A 260 1.60 34.50 -14.43
C GLY A 260 1.61 35.40 -13.21
N ALA A 261 0.81 36.47 -13.27
CA ALA A 261 0.74 37.49 -12.22
C ALA A 261 0.16 36.94 -10.90
N ASN A 262 -0.72 35.94 -10.99
CA ASN A 262 -1.35 35.31 -9.84
C ASN A 262 -1.51 33.78 -10.04
N VAL A 263 -1.86 33.06 -8.96
CA VAL A 263 -1.99 31.61 -8.94
C VAL A 263 -3.05 31.13 -9.94
N ALA A 264 -4.18 31.83 -10.03
CA ALA A 264 -5.30 31.45 -10.93
C ALA A 264 -4.85 31.48 -12.40
N GLU A 265 -4.16 32.53 -12.85
CA GLU A 265 -3.64 32.64 -14.20
C GLU A 265 -2.63 31.55 -14.51
N ARG A 266 -1.71 31.29 -13.57
CA ARG A 266 -0.69 30.23 -13.69
C ARG A 266 -1.33 28.86 -13.85
N LEU A 267 -2.28 28.50 -12.99
CA LEU A 267 -2.99 27.22 -13.08
C LEU A 267 -3.80 27.11 -14.37
N ALA A 268 -4.54 28.16 -14.76
CA ALA A 268 -5.37 28.16 -15.96
C ALA A 268 -4.57 28.01 -17.26
N SER A 269 -3.33 28.51 -17.28
CA SER A 269 -2.42 28.44 -18.42
C SER A 269 -1.52 27.18 -18.41
N SER A 270 -1.43 26.47 -17.29
CA SER A 270 -0.62 25.28 -17.16
C SER A 270 -1.24 24.04 -17.84
N ARG A 271 -0.42 23.10 -18.27
CA ARG A 271 -0.84 21.93 -19.03
C ARG A 271 -0.17 20.67 -18.49
N ILE A 272 -0.96 19.64 -18.21
CA ILE A 272 -0.45 18.29 -18.02
C ILE A 272 -0.06 17.77 -19.42
N LEU A 273 1.22 17.46 -19.59
CA LEU A 273 1.80 16.94 -20.82
C LEU A 273 1.70 15.42 -20.90
N GLY A 274 2.03 14.72 -19.80
CA GLY A 274 1.99 13.28 -19.73
C GLY A 274 1.90 12.80 -18.28
N VAL A 275 1.33 11.62 -18.12
CA VAL A 275 1.22 10.92 -16.84
C VAL A 275 1.49 9.44 -17.06
N ALA A 276 2.02 8.77 -16.03
CA ALA A 276 2.09 7.32 -15.95
C ALA A 276 1.91 6.90 -14.49
N GLY A 277 1.49 5.66 -14.26
CA GLY A 277 1.31 5.11 -12.93
C GLY A 277 1.57 3.62 -12.90
N LEU A 278 2.26 3.15 -11.86
CA LEU A 278 2.58 1.75 -11.58
C LEU A 278 1.96 1.36 -10.24
N PRO A 279 1.08 0.33 -10.19
CA PRO A 279 0.58 -0.23 -8.95
C PRO A 279 1.66 -1.09 -8.28
N GLY A 280 1.82 -0.93 -6.96
CA GLY A 280 2.84 -1.63 -6.18
C GLY A 280 4.17 -0.86 -6.22
N ALA A 281 4.58 -0.33 -5.11
CA ALA A 281 5.81 0.47 -5.02
C ALA A 281 6.59 0.13 -3.74
N GLY A 282 6.51 0.96 -2.70
CA GLY A 282 7.24 0.73 -1.46
C GLY A 282 6.93 -0.59 -0.76
N ASP A 283 5.68 -1.07 -0.88
CA ASP A 283 5.25 -2.36 -0.33
C ASP A 283 5.90 -3.55 -1.06
N ALA A 284 6.23 -3.39 -2.36
CA ALA A 284 6.98 -4.39 -3.11
C ALA A 284 8.41 -4.54 -2.56
N LEU A 285 9.06 -3.42 -2.22
CA LEU A 285 10.41 -3.44 -1.63
C LEU A 285 10.44 -4.22 -0.30
N ASP A 286 9.43 -4.03 0.56
CA ASP A 286 9.32 -4.76 1.82
C ASP A 286 9.16 -6.27 1.59
N ARG A 287 8.35 -6.64 0.60
CA ARG A 287 8.16 -8.05 0.20
C ARG A 287 9.43 -8.70 -0.30
N GLU A 288 10.25 -7.99 -1.08
CA GLU A 288 11.52 -8.52 -1.55
C GLU A 288 12.52 -8.72 -0.38
N ILE A 289 12.58 -7.80 0.59
CA ILE A 289 13.38 -8.01 1.80
C ILE A 289 12.89 -9.25 2.57
N ILE A 290 11.58 -9.42 2.74
CA ILE A 290 11.03 -10.59 3.44
C ILE A 290 11.40 -11.88 2.71
N ARG A 291 11.28 -11.93 1.40
CA ARG A 291 11.61 -13.11 0.57
C ARG A 291 13.08 -13.48 0.64
N ASP A 292 13.95 -12.49 0.51
CA ASP A 292 15.39 -12.73 0.40
C ASP A 292 16.07 -12.92 1.74
N ARG A 293 15.66 -12.18 2.79
CA ARG A 293 16.34 -12.14 4.08
C ARG A 293 15.60 -12.92 5.18
N ILE A 294 14.29 -12.80 5.27
CA ILE A 294 13.53 -13.37 6.37
C ILE A 294 13.12 -14.82 6.10
N PHE A 295 12.57 -15.11 4.94
CA PHE A 295 12.11 -16.46 4.62
C PHE A 295 13.18 -17.55 4.68
N PRO A 296 14.44 -17.33 4.26
CA PRO A 296 15.51 -18.31 4.48
C PRO A 296 15.72 -18.63 5.96
N LEU A 297 15.65 -17.63 6.85
CA LEU A 297 15.78 -17.82 8.29
C LEU A 297 14.57 -18.55 8.91
N LEU A 298 13.42 -18.49 8.22
CA LEU A 298 12.21 -19.27 8.54
C LEU A 298 12.16 -20.62 7.78
N GLY A 299 13.27 -21.07 7.22
CA GLY A 299 13.41 -22.39 6.62
C GLY A 299 12.89 -22.51 5.17
N SER A 300 12.68 -21.41 4.41
CA SER A 300 12.17 -21.51 3.02
C SER A 300 13.10 -22.28 2.07
N ARG A 301 14.39 -22.32 2.37
CA ARG A 301 15.40 -23.06 1.62
C ARG A 301 15.74 -24.42 2.25
N ALA A 302 15.03 -24.79 3.31
CA ALA A 302 15.25 -26.07 3.98
C ALA A 302 14.78 -27.26 3.14
N ARG A 303 15.34 -28.41 3.48
CA ARG A 303 14.91 -29.71 2.97
C ARG A 303 14.44 -30.55 4.16
N TYR A 304 13.37 -31.31 3.98
CA TYR A 304 12.74 -32.06 5.03
C TYR A 304 12.40 -33.50 4.60
N GLY A 305 12.17 -34.34 5.58
CA GLY A 305 11.78 -35.74 5.41
C GLY A 305 12.92 -36.63 4.89
N PRO A 306 12.70 -37.95 4.87
CA PRO A 306 13.71 -38.93 4.45
C PRO A 306 14.18 -38.76 2.99
N SER A 307 13.32 -38.20 2.13
CA SER A 307 13.61 -37.95 0.71
C SER A 307 14.22 -36.56 0.47
N HIS A 308 14.56 -35.79 1.50
CA HIS A 308 15.13 -34.45 1.40
C HIS A 308 14.36 -33.52 0.43
N LEU A 309 13.03 -33.51 0.55
CA LEU A 309 12.15 -32.65 -0.28
C LEU A 309 12.36 -31.18 0.06
N PRO A 310 12.29 -30.26 -0.90
CA PRO A 310 12.33 -28.84 -0.62
C PRO A 310 11.04 -28.40 0.06
N MET A 311 11.12 -27.37 0.93
CA MET A 311 9.96 -26.78 1.57
C MET A 311 8.96 -26.23 0.54
N PRO A 312 7.65 -26.45 0.73
CA PRO A 312 6.62 -25.97 -0.20
C PRO A 312 6.58 -24.45 -0.26
N GLN A 313 6.92 -23.88 -1.41
CA GLN A 313 7.02 -22.43 -1.60
C GLN A 313 5.67 -21.70 -1.48
N TYR A 314 4.54 -22.39 -1.70
CA TYR A 314 3.21 -21.80 -1.55
C TYR A 314 2.95 -21.29 -0.13
N ILE A 315 3.54 -21.93 0.91
CA ILE A 315 3.41 -21.47 2.29
C ILE A 315 3.98 -20.05 2.42
N TYR A 316 5.22 -19.87 1.95
CA TYR A 316 5.91 -18.59 2.03
C TYR A 316 5.25 -17.51 1.17
N SER A 317 4.78 -17.85 -0.03
CA SER A 317 4.06 -16.89 -0.89
C SER A 317 2.77 -16.37 -0.25
N GLN A 318 2.07 -17.20 0.51
CA GLN A 318 0.83 -16.79 1.18
C GLN A 318 1.06 -16.05 2.49
N ILE A 319 2.07 -16.43 3.29
CA ILE A 319 2.40 -15.71 4.54
C ILE A 319 3.13 -14.39 4.28
N LEU A 320 3.52 -14.11 3.04
CA LEU A 320 4.02 -12.80 2.63
C LEU A 320 2.99 -11.69 2.91
N ASP A 321 1.71 -12.02 2.79
CA ASP A 321 0.62 -11.23 3.36
C ASP A 321 0.36 -11.69 4.81
N TRP A 322 0.95 -10.97 5.76
CA TRP A 322 0.86 -11.29 7.18
C TRP A 322 -0.59 -11.43 7.69
N GLN A 323 -1.57 -10.79 7.04
CA GLN A 323 -2.99 -10.88 7.39
C GLN A 323 -3.56 -12.29 7.15
N ASN A 324 -2.91 -13.11 6.32
CA ASN A 324 -3.33 -14.46 5.99
C ASN A 324 -2.64 -15.55 6.82
N ILE A 325 -1.67 -15.21 7.66
CA ILE A 325 -0.85 -16.18 8.42
C ILE A 325 -1.71 -17.12 9.27
N TYR A 326 -2.77 -16.61 9.91
CA TYR A 326 -3.66 -17.42 10.74
C TYR A 326 -4.32 -18.58 9.99
N LYS A 327 -4.46 -18.51 8.66
CA LYS A 327 -5.05 -19.59 7.83
C LYS A 327 -4.21 -20.86 7.87
N PHE A 328 -2.92 -20.75 8.15
CA PHE A 328 -2.00 -21.87 8.33
C PHE A 328 -2.00 -22.43 9.76
N ASN A 329 -2.64 -21.78 10.73
CA ASN A 329 -2.72 -22.28 12.10
C ASN A 329 -3.82 -23.34 12.23
N THR A 330 -3.69 -24.43 11.49
CA THR A 330 -4.55 -25.62 11.55
C THR A 330 -3.78 -26.77 12.20
N GLU A 331 -4.48 -27.67 12.87
CA GLU A 331 -3.87 -28.85 13.49
C GLU A 331 -3.06 -29.66 12.48
N GLU A 332 -3.58 -29.83 11.27
CA GLU A 332 -2.90 -30.54 10.18
C GLU A 332 -1.57 -29.87 9.80
N MET A 333 -1.57 -28.55 9.57
CA MET A 333 -0.37 -27.81 9.20
C MET A 333 0.66 -27.80 10.32
N ILE A 334 0.22 -27.59 11.57
CA ILE A 334 1.11 -27.58 12.73
C ILE A 334 1.75 -28.94 12.95
N ASN A 335 0.98 -30.04 12.86
CA ASN A 335 1.51 -31.40 12.96
C ASN A 335 2.46 -31.73 11.81
N TRP A 336 2.18 -31.26 10.60
CA TRP A 336 3.07 -31.41 9.46
C TRP A 336 4.39 -30.64 9.67
N LEU A 337 4.35 -29.39 10.16
CA LEU A 337 5.55 -28.62 10.49
C LEU A 337 6.38 -29.29 11.59
N LEU A 338 5.75 -29.82 12.65
CA LEU A 338 6.44 -30.57 13.70
C LEU A 338 7.17 -31.80 13.12
N ALA A 339 6.53 -32.55 12.22
CA ALA A 339 7.15 -33.68 11.57
C ALA A 339 8.31 -33.22 10.65
N ALA A 340 8.13 -32.11 9.92
CA ALA A 340 9.17 -31.55 9.08
C ALA A 340 10.38 -31.06 9.87
N GLU A 341 10.20 -30.45 11.05
CA GLU A 341 11.28 -30.03 11.96
C GLU A 341 12.24 -31.19 12.28
N VAL A 342 11.68 -32.38 12.59
CA VAL A 342 12.46 -33.55 13.06
C VAL A 342 13.47 -34.03 12.01
N TYR A 343 13.11 -33.95 10.73
CA TYR A 343 13.91 -34.46 9.62
C TYR A 343 14.44 -33.36 8.69
N SER A 344 14.48 -32.12 9.17
CA SER A 344 14.97 -30.99 8.39
C SER A 344 16.48 -30.80 8.57
N ASN A 345 17.11 -30.26 7.53
CA ASN A 345 18.47 -29.72 7.63
C ASN A 345 18.52 -28.31 8.24
N HIS A 346 17.35 -27.69 8.56
CA HIS A 346 17.22 -26.39 9.22
C HIS A 346 16.04 -26.40 10.21
N PRO A 347 16.09 -27.23 11.28
CA PRO A 347 14.96 -27.42 12.20
C PRO A 347 14.58 -26.15 12.96
N GLU A 348 15.57 -25.32 13.34
CA GLU A 348 15.34 -24.05 14.03
C GLU A 348 14.54 -23.05 13.16
N GLY A 349 14.78 -22.98 11.86
CA GLY A 349 14.01 -22.14 10.95
C GLY A 349 12.55 -22.59 10.82
N LEU A 350 12.30 -23.91 10.74
CA LEU A 350 10.94 -24.44 10.69
C LEU A 350 10.21 -24.25 12.02
N ARG A 351 10.92 -24.34 13.15
CA ARG A 351 10.37 -24.04 14.47
C ARG A 351 9.97 -22.56 14.56
N ALA A 352 10.82 -21.66 14.06
CA ALA A 352 10.53 -20.24 14.00
C ALA A 352 9.31 -19.94 13.09
N LEU A 353 9.18 -20.62 11.95
CA LEU A 353 8.00 -20.52 11.07
C LEU A 353 6.72 -20.97 11.79
N ARG A 354 6.77 -22.11 12.50
CA ARG A 354 5.65 -22.61 13.29
C ARG A 354 5.26 -21.61 14.39
N CYS A 355 6.23 -21.08 15.11
CA CYS A 355 6.03 -20.06 16.14
C CYS A 355 5.37 -18.79 15.54
N LEU A 356 5.86 -18.31 14.39
CA LEU A 356 5.29 -17.18 13.65
C LEU A 356 3.79 -17.37 13.39
N ILE A 357 3.39 -18.57 12.94
CA ILE A 357 2.02 -18.92 12.62
C ILE A 357 1.17 -19.01 13.89
N GLN A 358 1.62 -19.76 14.89
CA GLN A 358 0.85 -20.04 16.12
C GLN A 358 0.63 -18.80 16.99
N LYS A 359 1.58 -17.84 16.98
CA LYS A 359 1.58 -16.65 17.86
C LYS A 359 1.24 -15.36 17.12
N ASN A 360 0.89 -15.44 15.83
CA ASN A 360 0.49 -14.29 15.00
C ASN A 360 1.55 -13.16 14.94
N TYR A 361 2.83 -13.54 14.80
CA TYR A 361 3.93 -12.57 14.76
C TYR A 361 4.15 -11.91 13.39
N GLY A 362 3.35 -12.23 12.37
CA GLY A 362 3.55 -11.73 11.01
C GLY A 362 3.58 -10.22 10.89
N TYR A 363 2.69 -9.52 11.60
CA TYR A 363 2.70 -8.05 11.62
C TYR A 363 3.99 -7.48 12.22
N LEU A 364 4.55 -8.11 13.24
CA LEU A 364 5.84 -7.66 13.82
C LEU A 364 6.97 -7.79 12.81
N VAL A 365 6.99 -8.88 12.04
CA VAL A 365 7.98 -9.09 10.96
C VAL A 365 7.84 -8.00 9.90
N ALA A 366 6.63 -7.78 9.38
CA ALA A 366 6.38 -6.77 8.35
C ALA A 366 6.77 -5.37 8.83
N ARG A 367 6.41 -5.00 10.07
CA ARG A 367 6.74 -3.70 10.67
C ARG A 367 8.25 -3.52 10.87
N GLU A 368 8.97 -4.56 11.31
CA GLU A 368 10.43 -4.47 11.50
C GLU A 368 11.15 -4.34 10.15
N VAL A 369 10.69 -5.03 9.12
CA VAL A 369 11.24 -4.90 7.76
C VAL A 369 10.99 -3.50 7.20
N GLU A 370 9.78 -2.94 7.34
CA GLU A 370 9.49 -1.56 6.95
C GLU A 370 10.38 -0.56 7.71
N ALA A 371 10.58 -0.76 9.01
CA ALA A 371 11.46 0.08 9.82
C ALA A 371 12.93 -0.04 9.37
N ALA A 372 13.41 -1.24 9.03
CA ALA A 372 14.74 -1.48 8.49
C ALA A 372 14.94 -0.76 7.14
N LYS A 373 13.98 -0.87 6.22
CA LYS A 373 13.98 -0.11 4.96
C LYS A 373 14.11 1.40 5.20
N LYS A 374 13.35 1.96 6.15
CA LYS A 374 13.42 3.38 6.51
C LYS A 374 14.81 3.75 7.06
N ARG A 375 15.41 2.93 7.93
CA ARG A 375 16.76 3.17 8.46
C ARG A 375 17.82 3.16 7.36
N LEU A 376 17.71 2.29 6.35
CA LEU A 376 18.64 2.24 5.22
C LEU A 376 18.61 3.49 4.34
N SER A 377 17.57 4.31 4.42
CA SER A 377 17.55 5.62 3.72
C SER A 377 18.61 6.59 4.28
N GLY A 378 19.00 6.43 5.56
CA GLY A 378 20.00 7.28 6.23
C GLY A 378 21.29 6.58 6.64
N SER A 379 21.39 5.24 6.50
CA SER A 379 22.51 4.44 7.00
C SER A 379 23.04 3.49 5.93
N GLU A 380 24.34 3.14 5.97
CA GLU A 380 24.97 2.18 5.05
C GLU A 380 24.56 0.73 5.34
N SER A 381 24.09 0.45 6.56
CA SER A 381 23.56 -0.87 6.96
C SER A 381 22.56 -0.71 8.08
N THR A 382 21.76 -1.75 8.27
CA THR A 382 20.81 -1.85 9.38
C THR A 382 20.72 -3.29 9.88
N HIS A 383 20.22 -3.45 11.11
CA HIS A 383 19.86 -4.75 11.65
C HIS A 383 18.34 -4.94 11.54
N ILE A 384 17.93 -6.14 11.16
CA ILE A 384 16.55 -6.62 11.28
C ILE A 384 16.52 -7.56 12.49
N ILE A 385 15.94 -7.09 13.59
CA ILE A 385 15.96 -7.83 14.85
C ILE A 385 14.55 -8.22 15.25
N ILE A 386 14.29 -9.54 15.30
CA ILE A 386 13.02 -10.10 15.76
C ILE A 386 13.34 -11.19 16.79
N ARG A 387 13.11 -10.90 18.06
CA ARG A 387 13.35 -11.82 19.18
C ARG A 387 12.04 -12.09 19.90
N LYS A 388 11.45 -13.24 19.61
CA LYS A 388 10.17 -13.69 20.15
C LYS A 388 10.18 -15.21 20.26
N GLU A 389 10.09 -15.77 21.47
CA GLU A 389 10.09 -17.23 21.71
C GLU A 389 11.10 -17.98 20.82
N ASP A 390 10.61 -18.81 19.90
CA ASP A 390 11.43 -19.59 18.97
C ASP A 390 11.96 -18.76 17.76
N ILE A 391 11.56 -17.50 17.61
CA ILE A 391 12.05 -16.62 16.55
C ILE A 391 13.25 -15.82 17.06
N GLN A 392 14.44 -16.15 16.55
CA GLN A 392 15.69 -15.47 16.90
C GLN A 392 16.35 -14.99 15.60
N ILE A 393 15.80 -13.90 15.04
CA ILE A 393 16.34 -13.26 13.83
C ILE A 393 17.17 -12.06 14.28
N ASP A 394 18.42 -12.03 13.85
CA ASP A 394 19.33 -10.89 13.95
C ASP A 394 20.14 -10.88 12.65
N ASP A 395 19.59 -10.21 11.63
CA ASP A 395 20.14 -10.16 10.28
C ASP A 395 20.64 -8.77 9.98
N THR A 396 21.83 -8.67 9.41
CA THR A 396 22.42 -7.40 8.98
C THR A 396 22.19 -7.23 7.49
N LEU A 397 21.50 -6.17 7.11
CA LEU A 397 21.24 -5.81 5.72
C LEU A 397 22.06 -4.57 5.36
N ALA A 398 23.01 -4.72 4.44
CA ALA A 398 23.76 -3.61 3.87
C ALA A 398 22.93 -2.90 2.79
N ARG A 399 23.16 -1.59 2.60
CA ARG A 399 22.46 -0.80 1.57
C ARG A 399 22.72 -1.34 0.16
N GLU A 400 23.92 -1.80 -0.11
CA GLU A 400 24.30 -2.38 -1.40
C GLU A 400 23.52 -3.68 -1.68
N GLU A 401 23.42 -4.57 -0.69
CA GLU A 401 22.60 -5.79 -0.77
C GLU A 401 21.14 -5.45 -0.98
N PHE A 402 20.61 -4.48 -0.23
CA PHE A 402 19.24 -4.02 -0.40
C PHE A 402 18.99 -3.49 -1.80
N SER A 403 19.92 -2.68 -2.35
CA SER A 403 19.80 -2.15 -3.71
C SER A 403 19.75 -3.27 -4.76
N HIS A 404 20.51 -4.34 -4.56
CA HIS A 404 20.47 -5.51 -5.43
C HIS A 404 19.15 -6.30 -5.31
N ILE A 405 18.66 -6.50 -4.09
CA ILE A 405 17.38 -7.19 -3.83
C ILE A 405 16.22 -6.50 -4.56
N ILE A 406 16.21 -5.17 -4.60
CA ILE A 406 15.10 -4.38 -5.16
C ILE A 406 15.32 -3.94 -6.63
N GLU A 407 16.37 -4.42 -7.29
CA GLU A 407 16.77 -3.98 -8.63
C GLU A 407 15.63 -4.11 -9.65
N TYR A 408 14.91 -5.23 -9.64
CA TYR A 408 13.78 -5.45 -10.54
C TYR A 408 12.66 -4.42 -10.33
N THR A 409 12.30 -4.13 -9.09
CA THR A 409 11.27 -3.13 -8.78
C THR A 409 11.70 -1.72 -9.18
N ILE A 410 13.00 -1.39 -9.07
CA ILE A 410 13.54 -0.11 -9.55
C ILE A 410 13.43 0.00 -11.08
N GLU A 411 13.68 -1.09 -11.83
CA GLU A 411 13.50 -1.10 -13.29
C GLU A 411 12.03 -0.85 -13.67
N GLU A 412 11.07 -1.47 -13.00
CA GLU A 412 9.65 -1.20 -13.23
C GLU A 412 9.29 0.28 -12.97
N MET A 413 9.84 0.89 -11.91
CA MET A 413 9.68 2.32 -11.64
C MET A 413 10.32 3.20 -12.72
N ARG A 414 11.49 2.81 -13.22
CA ARG A 414 12.16 3.48 -14.34
C ARG A 414 11.31 3.44 -15.61
N ASP A 415 10.73 2.29 -15.92
CA ASP A 415 9.85 2.12 -17.08
C ASP A 415 8.60 3.00 -16.98
N CYS A 416 8.01 3.14 -15.78
CA CYS A 416 6.91 4.05 -15.52
C CYS A 416 7.31 5.52 -15.80
N ILE A 417 8.50 5.93 -15.38
CA ILE A 417 9.02 7.28 -15.66
C ILE A 417 9.19 7.50 -17.17
N VAL A 418 9.78 6.52 -17.87
CA VAL A 418 9.96 6.56 -19.34
C VAL A 418 8.61 6.59 -20.06
N GLU A 419 7.60 5.89 -19.57
CA GLU A 419 6.24 5.96 -20.08
C GLU A 419 5.66 7.37 -19.97
N ALA A 420 5.84 8.03 -18.81
CA ALA A 420 5.39 9.42 -18.63
C ALA A 420 6.06 10.39 -19.61
N GLU A 421 7.37 10.26 -19.82
CA GLU A 421 8.11 11.07 -20.79
C GLU A 421 7.61 10.86 -22.23
N ARG A 422 7.39 9.60 -22.62
CA ARG A 422 6.84 9.25 -23.93
C ARG A 422 5.45 9.83 -24.13
N ASN A 423 4.57 9.72 -23.11
CA ASN A 423 3.21 10.27 -23.15
C ASN A 423 3.22 11.80 -23.22
N ALA A 424 4.22 12.45 -22.63
CA ALA A 424 4.43 13.90 -22.71
C ALA A 424 5.10 14.36 -24.01
N GLY A 425 5.77 13.47 -24.75
CA GLY A 425 6.57 13.81 -25.93
C GLY A 425 7.81 14.65 -25.58
N VAL A 426 8.44 14.39 -24.45
CA VAL A 426 9.62 15.12 -23.94
C VAL A 426 10.81 14.20 -23.68
N ALA A 427 12.01 14.70 -23.82
CA ALA A 427 13.24 14.04 -23.41
C ALA A 427 13.62 14.43 -21.96
N PRO A 428 14.47 13.66 -21.27
CA PRO A 428 14.94 14.01 -19.92
C PRO A 428 15.58 15.40 -19.83
N GLY A 429 16.27 15.85 -20.90
CA GLY A 429 16.88 17.17 -20.98
C GLY A 429 15.88 18.32 -20.98
N ASP A 430 14.64 18.07 -21.45
CA ASP A 430 13.56 19.07 -21.52
C ASP A 430 12.88 19.32 -20.18
N ILE A 431 13.14 18.50 -19.15
CA ILE A 431 12.62 18.69 -17.81
C ILE A 431 13.50 19.69 -17.07
N ASP A 432 12.92 20.76 -16.57
CA ASP A 432 13.64 21.80 -15.82
C ASP A 432 13.87 21.38 -14.37
N LEU A 433 12.87 20.70 -13.77
CA LEU A 433 12.90 20.28 -12.37
C LEU A 433 12.12 18.98 -12.15
N VAL A 434 12.67 18.11 -11.29
CA VAL A 434 12.05 16.88 -10.83
C VAL A 434 11.75 17.01 -9.33
N LEU A 435 10.46 16.99 -9.00
CA LEU A 435 10.00 16.98 -7.62
C LEU A 435 9.78 15.54 -7.18
N THR A 436 10.40 15.13 -6.10
CA THR A 436 10.20 13.82 -5.50
C THR A 436 9.32 13.94 -4.25
N THR A 437 8.26 13.15 -4.19
CA THR A 437 7.36 13.02 -3.05
C THR A 437 7.09 11.55 -2.75
N GLY A 438 6.47 11.25 -1.61
CA GLY A 438 6.33 9.88 -1.13
C GLY A 438 7.58 9.35 -0.42
N GLY A 439 7.35 8.58 0.66
CA GLY A 439 8.43 8.09 1.52
C GLY A 439 9.45 7.18 0.82
N THR A 440 9.01 6.47 -0.23
CA THR A 440 9.85 5.53 -0.99
C THR A 440 10.88 6.26 -1.88
N CYS A 441 10.65 7.51 -2.28
CA CYS A 441 11.65 8.34 -2.94
C CYS A 441 12.91 8.61 -2.09
N LEU A 442 12.84 8.38 -0.78
CA LEU A 442 14.01 8.52 0.11
C LEU A 442 14.96 7.32 0.04
N VAL A 443 14.60 6.24 -0.63
CA VAL A 443 15.48 5.08 -0.84
C VAL A 443 16.64 5.48 -1.75
N PRO A 444 17.91 5.31 -1.30
CA PRO A 444 19.08 5.81 -2.03
C PRO A 444 19.20 5.31 -3.47
N ALA A 445 18.86 4.04 -3.73
CA ALA A 445 18.92 3.47 -5.08
C ALA A 445 17.90 4.12 -6.04
N ILE A 446 16.70 4.47 -5.54
CA ILE A 446 15.69 5.18 -6.32
C ILE A 446 16.16 6.61 -6.60
N ARG A 447 16.72 7.25 -5.59
CA ARG A 447 17.29 8.59 -5.75
C ARG A 447 18.44 8.60 -6.76
N ALA A 448 19.35 7.63 -6.69
CA ALA A 448 20.44 7.49 -7.64
C ALA A 448 19.92 7.29 -9.08
N MET A 449 18.92 6.45 -9.29
CA MET A 449 18.28 6.26 -10.59
C MET A 449 17.73 7.57 -11.18
N LEU A 450 17.14 8.43 -10.35
CA LEU A 450 16.64 9.74 -10.76
C LEU A 450 17.80 10.74 -11.01
N GLU A 451 18.83 10.75 -10.14
CA GLU A 451 20.02 11.59 -10.29
C GLU A 451 20.80 11.27 -11.58
N ASP A 452 20.94 9.98 -11.90
CA ASP A 452 21.60 9.54 -13.14
C ASP A 452 20.86 9.97 -14.40
N ARG A 453 19.50 10.00 -14.35
CA ARG A 453 18.68 10.35 -15.51
C ARG A 453 18.55 11.85 -15.74
N TYR A 454 18.39 12.65 -14.68
CA TYR A 454 18.05 14.07 -14.80
C TYR A 454 19.15 15.02 -14.33
N GLY A 455 20.13 14.52 -13.58
CA GLY A 455 21.12 15.34 -12.88
C GLY A 455 20.66 15.74 -11.48
N ARG A 456 21.58 15.71 -10.53
CA ARG A 456 21.33 16.01 -9.12
C ARG A 456 20.79 17.42 -8.89
N GLU A 457 21.22 18.38 -9.72
CA GLU A 457 20.84 19.79 -9.64
C GLU A 457 19.36 20.04 -9.95
N LYS A 458 18.72 19.15 -10.73
CA LYS A 458 17.30 19.23 -11.05
C LYS A 458 16.40 18.58 -10.02
N LEU A 459 16.92 17.75 -9.09
CA LEU A 459 16.11 17.06 -8.10
C LEU A 459 15.82 17.96 -6.89
N ARG A 460 14.55 18.02 -6.50
CA ARG A 460 14.11 18.65 -5.26
C ARG A 460 13.15 17.70 -4.53
N SER A 461 13.47 17.42 -3.27
CA SER A 461 12.57 16.67 -2.39
C SER A 461 11.55 17.63 -1.76
N ARG A 462 10.29 17.23 -1.73
CA ARG A 462 9.21 17.92 -1.02
C ARG A 462 8.80 17.12 0.21
N ASP A 463 7.97 17.73 1.06
CA ASP A 463 7.39 17.01 2.19
C ASP A 463 6.61 15.79 1.68
N SER A 464 7.14 14.61 2.00
CA SER A 464 6.66 13.34 1.45
C SER A 464 5.25 12.97 1.91
N PHE A 465 4.66 13.69 2.85
CA PHE A 465 3.40 13.30 3.50
C PHE A 465 2.28 14.34 3.38
N THR A 466 2.58 15.58 3.05
CA THR A 466 1.57 16.66 3.07
C THR A 466 1.52 17.49 1.79
N SER A 467 2.54 17.43 0.92
CA SER A 467 2.62 18.24 -0.31
C SER A 467 1.45 18.00 -1.26
N VAL A 468 1.00 16.76 -1.39
CA VAL A 468 -0.17 16.41 -2.21
C VAL A 468 -1.43 17.10 -1.68
N ALA A 469 -1.76 16.91 -0.39
CA ALA A 469 -2.96 17.50 0.21
C ALA A 469 -2.93 19.03 0.18
N THR A 470 -1.76 19.66 0.45
CA THR A 470 -1.62 21.12 0.41
C THR A 470 -1.86 21.67 -0.99
N GLY A 471 -1.30 21.04 -2.02
CA GLY A 471 -1.56 21.43 -3.40
C GLY A 471 -3.01 21.20 -3.84
N LEU A 472 -3.63 20.09 -3.43
CA LEU A 472 -5.06 19.84 -3.69
C LEU A 472 -5.95 20.87 -3.00
N ALA A 473 -5.59 21.37 -1.81
CA ALA A 473 -6.30 22.45 -1.14
C ALA A 473 -6.23 23.76 -1.94
N VAL A 474 -5.08 24.05 -2.56
CA VAL A 474 -4.94 25.20 -3.48
C VAL A 474 -5.84 25.01 -4.71
N VAL A 475 -5.81 23.82 -5.34
CA VAL A 475 -6.67 23.48 -6.49
C VAL A 475 -8.15 23.68 -6.14
N ALA A 476 -8.57 23.30 -4.91
CA ALA A 476 -9.96 23.39 -4.47
C ALA A 476 -10.56 24.80 -4.55
N ARG A 477 -9.74 25.85 -4.57
CA ARG A 477 -10.21 27.24 -4.79
C ARG A 477 -10.69 27.47 -6.22
N TYR A 478 -10.23 26.69 -7.18
CA TYR A 478 -10.35 27.00 -8.61
C TYR A 478 -11.22 25.97 -9.38
N VAL A 479 -11.80 24.99 -8.69
CA VAL A 479 -12.60 23.91 -9.31
C VAL A 479 -14.05 23.78 -8.79
#